data_de03be7608aeed116fb0f8d16f444b3b
#
_entry.id   de03be7608aeed116fb0f8d16f444b3b
#
_cell.length_a   1.000
_cell.length_b   1.000
_cell.length_c   1.000
_cell.angle_alpha   90.00
_cell.angle_beta   90.00
_cell.angle_gamma   90.00
#
_symmetry.space_group_name_H-M   'P 1'
#
loop_
_entity.id
_entity.type
_entity.pdbx_description
1 polymer ?
#
loop_
_entity_poly.entity_id
_entity_poly.type
_entity_poly.pdbx_seq_one_letter_code
_entity_poly.pdbx_strand_id
1 'polypeptide(L)'
;MPLKLQLVRDGKIILEIPLSPMDCPKEQLAEFKSFEDDFEKFSNMFGALANQTRLRMMKRLIEEEDSTMNFADFMKDLDLNPKTVWENSRKLSDGGFLTKTGRGTYQCSEFGQSAFLALSLVLRRLLESMEEIEEL
;
A
#
# COMPACT_ATOMS: atom_id res chain seq x y z
N MET A 1 -3.99 -18.29 -20.04
CA MET A 1 -3.97 -18.88 -18.70
C MET A 1 -4.53 -17.90 -17.69
N PRO A 2 -5.35 -18.38 -16.77
CA PRO A 2 -5.86 -17.49 -15.72
C PRO A 2 -4.74 -17.02 -14.80
N LEU A 3 -4.75 -15.73 -14.51
CA LEU A 3 -3.79 -15.11 -13.62
C LEU A 3 -4.38 -15.03 -12.22
N LYS A 4 -3.61 -15.46 -11.21
CA LYS A 4 -4.07 -15.44 -9.81
C LYS A 4 -3.03 -14.81 -8.92
N LEU A 5 -3.49 -14.21 -7.83
CA LEU A 5 -2.66 -13.78 -6.73
C LEU A 5 -2.89 -14.70 -5.55
N GLN A 6 -1.82 -15.22 -4.97
CA GLN A 6 -1.90 -16.09 -3.80
C GLN A 6 -1.17 -15.46 -2.61
N LEU A 7 -1.81 -15.50 -1.44
CA LEU A 7 -1.16 -15.16 -0.19
C LEU A 7 -0.78 -16.45 0.53
N VAL A 8 0.51 -16.63 0.79
CA VAL A 8 1.06 -17.86 1.34
C VAL A 8 1.71 -17.57 2.69
N ARG A 9 1.43 -18.41 3.69
CA ARG A 9 2.08 -18.36 5.01
C ARG A 9 2.49 -19.78 5.40
N ASP A 10 3.76 -19.95 5.74
CA ASP A 10 4.32 -21.24 6.18
C ASP A 10 4.00 -22.39 5.20
N GLY A 11 4.11 -22.11 3.90
CA GLY A 11 3.86 -23.10 2.85
C GLY A 11 2.39 -23.37 2.55
N LYS A 12 1.47 -22.69 3.25
CA LYS A 12 0.03 -22.87 3.04
C LYS A 12 -0.57 -21.66 2.34
N ILE A 13 -1.40 -21.91 1.35
CA ILE A 13 -2.15 -20.86 0.67
C ILE A 13 -3.30 -20.43 1.58
N ILE A 14 -3.23 -19.17 2.05
CA ILE A 14 -4.25 -18.59 2.93
C ILE A 14 -5.37 -17.99 2.10
N LEU A 15 -5.01 -17.37 0.98
CA LEU A 15 -5.90 -16.59 0.15
C LEU A 15 -5.47 -16.72 -1.30
N GLU A 16 -6.45 -16.88 -2.18
CA GLU A 16 -6.22 -16.93 -3.61
C GLU A 16 -7.24 -16.03 -4.29
N ILE A 17 -6.75 -15.08 -5.09
CA ILE A 17 -7.60 -14.12 -5.79
C ILE A 17 -7.35 -14.24 -7.29
N PRO A 18 -8.35 -14.66 -8.10
CA PRO A 18 -8.24 -14.59 -9.54
C PRO A 18 -8.15 -13.12 -9.99
N LEU A 19 -7.22 -12.83 -10.89
CA LEU A 19 -7.05 -11.48 -11.43
C LEU A 19 -7.69 -11.32 -12.81
N SER A 20 -8.37 -12.34 -13.29
CA SER A 20 -9.12 -12.30 -14.56
C SER A 20 -10.62 -12.37 -14.23
N PRO A 21 -11.43 -11.37 -14.66
CA PRO A 21 -12.88 -11.38 -14.38
C PRO A 21 -13.61 -12.58 -14.96
N MET A 22 -13.09 -13.16 -16.03
CA MET A 22 -13.71 -14.30 -16.71
C MET A 22 -13.59 -15.60 -15.92
N ASP A 23 -12.62 -15.67 -15.02
CA ASP A 23 -12.33 -16.87 -14.23
C ASP A 23 -12.76 -16.70 -12.78
N CYS A 24 -13.49 -15.64 -12.45
CA CYS A 24 -13.93 -15.38 -11.07
C CYS A 24 -15.06 -16.31 -10.66
N PRO A 25 -14.94 -17.00 -9.50
CA PRO A 25 -16.04 -17.74 -8.91
C PRO A 25 -17.24 -16.82 -8.60
N LYS A 26 -18.44 -17.38 -8.56
CA LYS A 26 -19.67 -16.61 -8.23
C LYS A 26 -19.58 -15.91 -6.87
N GLU A 27 -18.94 -16.56 -5.90
CA GLU A 27 -18.75 -16.01 -4.55
C GLU A 27 -17.92 -14.73 -4.59
N GLN A 28 -16.87 -14.72 -5.41
CA GLN A 28 -16.00 -13.56 -5.56
C GLN A 28 -16.71 -12.41 -6.29
N LEU A 29 -17.54 -12.73 -7.28
CA LEU A 29 -18.35 -11.72 -7.95
C LEU A 29 -19.38 -11.11 -7.00
N ALA A 30 -19.96 -11.92 -6.11
CA ALA A 30 -20.87 -11.45 -5.09
C ALA A 30 -20.17 -10.54 -4.08
N GLU A 31 -18.95 -10.90 -3.67
CA GLU A 31 -18.10 -10.07 -2.81
C GLU A 31 -17.79 -8.74 -3.50
N PHE A 32 -17.46 -8.78 -4.77
CA PHE A 32 -17.17 -7.58 -5.55
C PHE A 32 -18.38 -6.64 -5.64
N LYS A 33 -19.59 -7.18 -5.68
CA LYS A 33 -20.80 -6.35 -5.69
C LYS A 33 -21.00 -5.56 -4.39
N SER A 34 -20.52 -6.08 -3.25
CA SER A 34 -20.59 -5.38 -1.98
C SER A 34 -19.41 -4.40 -1.77
N PHE A 35 -18.47 -4.37 -2.70
CA PHE A 35 -17.27 -3.53 -2.64
C PHE A 35 -17.59 -2.03 -2.54
N GLU A 36 -18.72 -1.62 -3.09
CA GLU A 36 -19.16 -0.22 -3.04
C GLU A 36 -19.30 0.32 -1.61
N ASP A 37 -19.67 -0.54 -0.66
CA ASP A 37 -19.80 -0.17 0.75
C ASP A 37 -18.46 0.27 1.35
N ASP A 38 -17.34 -0.16 0.75
CA ASP A 38 -15.98 0.15 1.20
C ASP A 38 -15.32 1.26 0.38
N PHE A 39 -16.00 1.85 -0.59
CA PHE A 39 -15.42 2.83 -1.51
C PHE A 39 -14.84 4.05 -0.79
N GLU A 40 -15.50 4.55 0.24
CA GLU A 40 -14.98 5.68 1.01
C GLU A 40 -13.63 5.34 1.65
N LYS A 41 -13.55 4.17 2.27
CA LYS A 41 -12.34 3.68 2.90
C LYS A 41 -11.21 3.47 1.88
N PHE A 42 -11.51 2.83 0.74
CA PHE A 42 -10.52 2.63 -0.32
C PHE A 42 -10.10 3.93 -0.96
N SER A 43 -11.03 4.86 -1.14
CA SER A 43 -10.72 6.17 -1.70
C SER A 43 -9.74 6.93 -0.81
N ASN A 44 -9.92 6.87 0.51
CA ASN A 44 -9.00 7.47 1.47
C ASN A 44 -7.62 6.83 1.43
N MET A 45 -7.57 5.50 1.31
CA MET A 45 -6.32 4.75 1.22
C MET A 45 -5.57 5.06 -0.07
N PHE A 46 -6.25 4.97 -1.21
CA PHE A 46 -5.63 5.24 -2.51
C PHE A 46 -5.23 6.71 -2.62
N GLY A 47 -6.07 7.61 -2.11
CA GLY A 47 -5.77 9.03 -2.08
C GLY A 47 -4.54 9.36 -1.26
N ALA A 48 -4.34 8.66 -0.13
CA ALA A 48 -3.16 8.84 0.69
C ALA A 48 -1.88 8.48 -0.07
N LEU A 49 -1.92 7.47 -0.95
CA LEU A 49 -0.78 7.04 -1.73
C LEU A 49 -0.64 7.73 -3.09
N ALA A 50 -1.63 8.51 -3.51
CA ALA A 50 -1.64 9.16 -4.82
C ALA A 50 -0.82 10.45 -4.85
N ASN A 51 0.39 10.42 -4.31
CA ASN A 51 1.28 11.57 -4.25
C ASN A 51 2.73 11.08 -4.09
N GLN A 52 3.63 11.60 -4.92
CA GLN A 52 5.03 11.16 -4.92
C GLN A 52 5.74 11.41 -3.60
N THR A 53 5.47 12.53 -2.95
CA THR A 53 6.08 12.84 -1.64
C THR A 53 5.69 11.81 -0.60
N ARG A 54 4.41 11.45 -0.54
CA ARG A 54 3.93 10.44 0.39
C ARG A 54 4.47 9.05 0.08
N LEU A 55 4.61 8.71 -1.19
CA LEU A 55 5.25 7.45 -1.59
C LEU A 55 6.70 7.40 -1.14
N ARG A 56 7.45 8.51 -1.27
CA ARG A 56 8.83 8.61 -0.79
C ARG A 56 8.91 8.49 0.73
N MET A 57 7.97 9.09 1.45
CA MET A 57 7.91 8.99 2.90
C MET A 57 7.69 7.54 3.34
N MET A 58 6.75 6.85 2.71
CA MET A 58 6.49 5.43 3.00
C MET A 58 7.70 4.55 2.69
N LYS A 59 8.31 4.75 1.53
CA LYS A 59 9.51 4.01 1.13
C LYS A 59 10.63 4.21 2.15
N ARG A 60 10.90 5.46 2.52
CA ARG A 60 11.97 5.77 3.46
C ARG A 60 11.70 5.18 4.84
N LEU A 61 10.44 5.23 5.27
CA LEU A 61 10.03 4.68 6.56
C LEU A 61 10.22 3.16 6.62
N ILE A 62 9.86 2.46 5.55
CA ILE A 62 10.00 1.00 5.46
C ILE A 62 11.48 0.59 5.41
N GLU A 63 12.34 1.42 4.85
CA GLU A 63 13.78 1.18 4.81
C GLU A 63 14.44 1.27 6.19
N GLU A 64 13.81 1.96 7.15
CA GLU A 64 14.29 2.00 8.52
C GLU A 64 14.04 0.67 9.23
N GLU A 65 14.97 0.27 10.10
CA GLU A 65 14.94 -1.01 10.80
C GLU A 65 13.64 -1.24 11.57
N ASP A 66 13.17 -0.22 12.28
CA ASP A 66 11.95 -0.30 13.08
C ASP A 66 10.72 0.28 12.37
N SER A 67 10.86 0.62 11.09
CA SER A 67 9.82 1.35 10.34
C SER A 67 9.33 2.58 11.09
N THR A 68 10.27 3.28 11.75
CA THR A 68 9.98 4.43 12.61
C THR A 68 10.91 5.59 12.26
N MET A 69 10.35 6.77 12.09
CA MET A 69 11.12 8.00 11.85
C MET A 69 10.50 9.15 12.62
N ASN A 70 11.35 10.09 13.04
CA ASN A 70 10.86 11.31 13.63
C ASN A 70 10.66 12.38 12.55
N PHE A 71 9.97 13.45 12.93
CA PHE A 71 9.65 14.57 12.05
C PHE A 71 10.90 15.19 11.41
N ALA A 72 11.96 15.36 12.21
CA ALA A 72 13.22 15.95 11.74
C ALA A 72 13.92 15.07 10.69
N ASP A 73 13.85 13.76 10.83
CA ASP A 73 14.42 12.82 9.87
C ASP A 73 13.74 12.92 8.50
N PHE A 74 12.42 13.06 8.48
CA PHE A 74 11.69 13.27 7.23
C PHE A 74 12.12 14.57 6.55
N MET A 75 12.26 15.64 7.33
CA MET A 75 12.70 16.93 6.79
C MET A 75 14.08 16.84 6.17
N LYS A 76 15.02 16.20 6.88
CA LYS A 76 16.41 16.09 6.45
C LYS A 76 16.59 15.12 5.29
N ASP A 77 16.07 13.90 5.41
CA ASP A 77 16.32 12.83 4.45
C ASP A 77 15.59 13.06 3.12
N LEU A 78 14.46 13.74 3.14
CA LEU A 78 13.65 13.98 1.94
C LEU A 78 13.64 15.45 1.51
N ASP A 79 14.40 16.29 2.18
CA ASP A 79 14.48 17.73 1.88
C ASP A 79 13.09 18.38 1.87
N LEU A 80 12.33 18.16 2.95
CA LEU A 80 10.97 18.67 3.09
C LEU A 80 10.91 19.75 4.18
N ASN A 81 10.04 20.74 3.97
CA ASN A 81 9.78 21.74 5.00
C ASN A 81 8.77 21.19 6.03
N PRO A 82 8.68 21.83 7.24
CA PRO A 82 7.80 21.34 8.30
C PRO A 82 6.35 21.20 7.89
N LYS A 83 5.83 22.15 7.13
CA LYS A 83 4.44 22.13 6.68
C LYS A 83 4.16 20.92 5.78
N THR A 84 5.05 20.66 4.86
CA THR A 84 4.92 19.51 3.92
C THR A 84 4.95 18.18 4.68
N VAL A 85 5.85 18.03 5.65
CA VAL A 85 5.91 16.81 6.47
C VAL A 85 4.61 16.64 7.26
N TRP A 86 4.14 17.72 7.90
CA TRP A 86 2.93 17.68 8.71
C TRP A 86 1.70 17.29 7.88
N GLU A 87 1.49 17.96 6.75
CA GLU A 87 0.34 17.72 5.89
C GLU A 87 0.32 16.30 5.33
N ASN A 88 1.47 15.83 4.85
CA ASN A 88 1.58 14.51 4.24
C ASN A 88 1.52 13.39 5.28
N SER A 89 2.13 13.58 6.45
CA SER A 89 2.03 12.62 7.54
C SER A 89 0.58 12.47 8.02
N ARG A 90 -0.15 13.56 8.07
CA ARG A 90 -1.56 13.54 8.44
C ARG A 90 -2.39 12.74 7.44
N LYS A 91 -2.18 12.96 6.14
CA LYS A 91 -2.90 12.22 5.11
C LYS A 91 -2.58 10.72 5.14
N LEU A 92 -1.32 10.38 5.38
CA LEU A 92 -0.91 8.97 5.54
C LEU A 92 -1.55 8.35 6.78
N SER A 93 -1.61 9.09 7.88
CA SER A 93 -2.26 8.63 9.11
C SER A 93 -3.76 8.43 8.91
N ASP A 94 -4.42 9.38 8.26
CA ASP A 94 -5.86 9.30 7.96
C ASP A 94 -6.17 8.11 7.03
N GLY A 95 -5.25 7.77 6.14
CA GLY A 95 -5.37 6.59 5.26
C GLY A 95 -5.02 5.27 5.93
N GLY A 96 -4.59 5.29 7.18
CA GLY A 96 -4.26 4.09 7.94
C GLY A 96 -2.83 3.57 7.78
N PHE A 97 -1.95 4.30 7.08
CA PHE A 97 -0.59 3.86 6.82
C PHE A 97 0.40 4.19 7.94
N LEU A 98 0.17 5.25 8.66
CA LEU A 98 1.04 5.69 9.75
C LEU A 98 0.32 5.68 11.08
N THR A 99 1.10 5.41 12.13
CA THR A 99 0.69 5.57 13.53
C THR A 99 1.67 6.52 14.20
N LYS A 100 1.16 7.49 14.92
CA LYS A 100 1.98 8.39 15.72
C LYS A 100 2.30 7.70 17.04
N THR A 101 3.58 7.39 17.28
CA THR A 101 4.01 6.62 18.46
C THR A 101 4.54 7.48 19.59
N GLY A 102 4.69 8.77 19.35
CA GLY A 102 5.17 9.71 20.33
C GLY A 102 5.13 11.11 19.76
N ARG A 103 5.67 12.07 20.49
CA ARG A 103 5.70 13.45 20.04
C ARG A 103 6.68 13.60 18.87
N GLY A 104 6.13 13.82 17.68
CA GLY A 104 6.92 13.99 16.48
C GLY A 104 7.52 12.70 15.93
N THR A 105 7.08 11.53 16.38
CA THR A 105 7.57 10.22 15.91
C THR A 105 6.44 9.46 15.22
N TYR A 106 6.73 8.92 14.04
CA TYR A 106 5.79 8.17 13.25
C TYR A 106 6.31 6.77 12.97
N GLN A 107 5.44 5.80 13.03
CA GLN A 107 5.72 4.42 12.72
C GLN A 107 4.77 3.94 11.64
N CYS A 108 5.27 3.13 10.72
CA CYS A 108 4.41 2.47 9.75
C CYS A 108 3.52 1.47 10.49
N SER A 109 2.21 1.57 10.30
CA SER A 109 1.31 0.57 10.87
C SER A 109 1.58 -0.78 10.21
N GLU A 110 1.26 -1.88 10.91
CA GLU A 110 1.41 -3.22 10.35
C GLU A 110 0.61 -3.35 9.05
N PHE A 111 -0.62 -2.87 9.05
CA PHE A 111 -1.45 -2.79 7.85
C PHE A 111 -0.80 -1.91 6.77
N GLY A 112 -0.30 -0.73 7.16
CA GLY A 112 0.33 0.21 6.22
C GLY A 112 1.54 -0.38 5.52
N GLN A 113 2.37 -1.11 6.24
CA GLN A 113 3.53 -1.78 5.66
C GLN A 113 3.11 -2.84 4.64
N SER A 114 2.20 -3.72 5.04
CA SER A 114 1.69 -4.78 4.15
C SER A 114 0.98 -4.23 2.94
N ALA A 115 0.12 -3.23 3.14
CA ALA A 115 -0.63 -2.61 2.04
C ALA A 115 0.29 -1.86 1.07
N PHE A 116 1.25 -1.10 1.59
CA PHE A 116 2.19 -0.39 0.73
C PHE A 116 3.04 -1.33 -0.10
N LEU A 117 3.56 -2.41 0.52
CA LEU A 117 4.36 -3.40 -0.19
C LEU A 117 3.52 -4.14 -1.24
N ALA A 118 2.29 -4.49 -0.90
CA ALA A 118 1.39 -5.15 -1.84
C ALA A 118 1.06 -4.24 -3.03
N LEU A 119 0.68 -2.98 -2.76
CA LEU A 119 0.31 -2.05 -3.83
C LEU A 119 1.50 -1.63 -4.69
N SER A 120 2.67 -1.45 -4.11
CA SER A 120 3.85 -1.00 -4.86
C SER A 120 4.58 -2.14 -5.56
N LEU A 121 5.00 -3.16 -4.83
CA LEU A 121 5.83 -4.23 -5.39
C LEU A 121 5.03 -5.23 -6.22
N VAL A 122 3.81 -5.57 -5.77
CA VAL A 122 2.96 -6.50 -6.53
C VAL A 122 2.53 -5.87 -7.85
N LEU A 123 2.10 -4.59 -7.83
CA LEU A 123 1.74 -3.88 -9.05
C LEU A 123 2.93 -3.73 -9.99
N ARG A 124 4.11 -3.44 -9.46
CA ARG A 124 5.32 -3.33 -10.27
C ARG A 124 5.62 -4.64 -11.01
N ARG A 125 5.58 -5.76 -10.29
CA ARG A 125 5.83 -7.08 -10.88
C ARG A 125 4.73 -7.49 -11.86
N LEU A 126 3.50 -7.10 -11.57
CA LEU A 126 2.38 -7.35 -12.47
C LEU A 126 2.59 -6.59 -13.80
N LEU A 127 3.01 -5.32 -13.73
CA LEU A 127 3.32 -4.54 -14.92
C LEU A 127 4.45 -5.17 -15.74
N GLU A 128 5.52 -5.58 -15.09
CA GLU A 128 6.66 -6.24 -15.75
C GLU A 128 6.22 -7.54 -16.43
N SER A 129 5.39 -8.35 -15.74
CA SER A 129 4.86 -9.60 -16.29
C SER A 129 3.94 -9.38 -17.49
N MET A 130 3.12 -8.34 -17.45
CA MET A 130 2.22 -8.00 -18.54
C MET A 130 3.00 -7.54 -19.77
N GLU A 131 4.06 -6.76 -19.58
CA GLU A 131 4.94 -6.34 -20.67
C GLU A 131 5.61 -7.55 -21.35
N GLU A 132 6.10 -8.50 -20.55
CA GLU A 132 6.69 -9.74 -21.08
C GLU A 132 5.68 -10.57 -21.88
N ILE A 133 4.43 -10.64 -21.42
CA ILE A 133 3.36 -11.36 -22.11
C ILE A 133 3.02 -10.68 -23.44
N GLU A 134 3.00 -9.35 -23.48
CA GLU A 134 2.71 -8.60 -24.71
C GLU A 134 3.82 -8.74 -25.75
N GLU A 135 5.07 -8.94 -25.33
CA GLU A 135 6.20 -9.16 -26.23
C GLU A 135 6.24 -10.56 -26.85
N LEU A 136 5.48 -11.50 -26.31
CA LEU A 136 5.38 -12.85 -26.84
C LEU A 136 4.39 -12.92 -27.99
#